data_4d8b9477440a786de6e54a843b1e7bc5
#
_entry.id   4d8b9477440a786de6e54a843b1e7bc5
#
_cell.length_a   1.000
_cell.length_b   1.000
_cell.length_c   1.000
_cell.angle_alpha   90.00
_cell.angle_beta   90.00
_cell.angle_gamma   90.00
#
_symmetry.space_group_name_H-M   'P 1'
#
loop_
_entity.id
_entity.type
_entity.pdbx_description
1 polymer ?
#
loop_
_entity_poly.entity_id
_entity_poly.type
_entity_poly.pdbx_seq_one_letter_code
_entity_poly.pdbx_strand_id
1 'polypeptide(L)'
;MDLFDYMRETNKEKESPLASRMRPTTLDEVVGQQHIIGKDKLLYRAIKADKLSSVIFYGPPGTGKTTLAKVIANTTSAEFKQINATVAGKKDMEEVVKEAKDLQGMYGRKTILFIDEIHRFNKGQQDYLLPFVEDGTVILIGATTENPYFEVNSALISRSSIFELKPLEKEDIKVLLRRAVEDTRKGMGSFHAQIDEDALDFLADMAGGDARNALNAIELGILTTDRSEDGIIHITVEVASECIQKRVVNYDKRGDNHYDIISAFIKSMRGSDPDAAVYYLAKMLYAGEDIKFIARRIMICAAEDVGNADPMALTVAVSAAQAAERIGMPESQIILSQAVTYVACAPKSNAACNAIFAANEAVKKYRTTVPVHLQDAHYKGAAKLGHGTGYKYAHDYPNHYVKQQYLPDEIKDARFYEPGDLGYEKTMGEYLKKIREE
;
A
#
# COMPACT_ATOMS: atom_id res chain seq x y z
N MET A 1 -3.37 -32.24 30.44
CA MET A 1 -2.96 -32.60 29.07
C MET A 1 -3.09 -34.08 28.97
N ASP A 2 -4.08 -34.56 28.20
CA ASP A 2 -4.30 -36.01 27.98
C ASP A 2 -3.22 -36.55 27.03
N LEU A 3 -2.91 -37.84 27.09
CA LEU A 3 -1.96 -38.52 26.21
C LEU A 3 -2.31 -38.31 24.74
N PHE A 4 -3.59 -38.25 24.44
CA PHE A 4 -4.11 -37.96 23.09
C PHE A 4 -3.85 -36.52 22.65
N ASP A 5 -3.92 -35.55 23.57
CA ASP A 5 -3.57 -34.16 23.29
C ASP A 5 -2.08 -34.02 23.02
N TYR A 6 -1.24 -34.68 23.81
CA TYR A 6 0.21 -34.72 23.61
C TYR A 6 0.58 -35.38 22.25
N MET A 7 -0.03 -36.53 21.94
CA MET A 7 0.19 -37.17 20.63
C MET A 7 -0.32 -36.32 19.46
N ARG A 8 -1.43 -35.62 19.62
CA ARG A 8 -1.94 -34.66 18.62
C ARG A 8 -0.99 -33.48 18.40
N GLU A 9 -0.46 -32.91 19.46
CA GLU A 9 0.51 -31.80 19.34
C GLU A 9 1.81 -32.28 18.70
N THR A 10 2.34 -33.44 19.10
CA THR A 10 3.57 -33.97 18.53
C THR A 10 3.43 -34.36 17.04
N ASN A 11 2.28 -34.94 16.65
CA ASN A 11 2.02 -35.24 15.26
C ASN A 11 1.74 -33.97 14.43
N LYS A 12 1.05 -32.99 15.00
CA LYS A 12 0.77 -31.71 14.37
C LYS A 12 2.04 -30.90 14.09
N GLU A 13 3.06 -31.01 14.96
CA GLU A 13 4.36 -30.40 14.70
C GLU A 13 5.09 -31.09 13.55
N LYS A 14 5.04 -32.41 13.43
CA LYS A 14 5.70 -33.15 12.36
C LYS A 14 5.00 -33.02 11.00
N GLU A 15 3.69 -32.88 10.98
CA GLU A 15 2.88 -32.76 9.78
C GLU A 15 2.69 -31.30 9.33
N SER A 16 3.18 -30.32 10.09
CA SER A 16 3.08 -28.92 9.71
C SER A 16 4.02 -28.62 8.53
N PRO A 17 3.64 -27.66 7.63
CA PRO A 17 4.47 -27.28 6.48
C PRO A 17 5.89 -26.88 6.92
N LEU A 18 6.89 -27.23 6.12
CA LEU A 18 8.31 -26.97 6.37
C LEU A 18 8.57 -25.51 6.74
N ALA A 19 7.94 -24.57 6.02
CA ALA A 19 8.01 -23.15 6.33
C ALA A 19 7.54 -22.78 7.75
N SER A 20 6.70 -23.61 8.36
CA SER A 20 6.26 -23.45 9.75
C SER A 20 7.23 -24.08 10.74
N ARG A 21 7.75 -25.28 10.43
CA ARG A 21 8.72 -26.01 11.27
C ARG A 21 10.06 -25.31 11.36
N MET A 22 10.52 -24.74 10.24
CA MET A 22 11.80 -24.04 10.12
C MET A 22 11.82 -22.65 10.77
N ARG A 23 10.72 -22.22 11.42
CA ARG A 23 10.70 -20.91 12.10
C ARG A 23 11.75 -20.89 13.21
N PRO A 24 12.56 -19.80 13.26
CA PRO A 24 13.50 -19.58 14.34
C PRO A 24 12.77 -19.47 15.68
N THR A 25 13.42 -19.93 16.73
CA THR A 25 12.94 -19.85 18.12
C THR A 25 13.70 -18.79 18.91
N THR A 26 14.89 -18.41 18.45
CA THR A 26 15.76 -17.41 19.08
C THR A 26 16.13 -16.32 18.09
N LEU A 27 16.57 -15.16 18.59
CA LEU A 27 17.02 -14.04 17.73
C LEU A 27 18.23 -14.41 16.86
N ASP A 28 19.13 -15.27 17.38
CA ASP A 28 20.35 -15.66 16.66
C ASP A 28 20.07 -16.64 15.50
N GLU A 29 18.91 -17.31 15.53
CA GLU A 29 18.47 -18.17 14.41
C GLU A 29 17.83 -17.37 13.26
N VAL A 30 17.43 -16.10 13.50
CA VAL A 30 16.77 -15.27 12.49
C VAL A 30 17.74 -14.92 11.38
N VAL A 31 17.36 -15.24 10.15
CA VAL A 31 18.13 -14.92 8.96
C VAL A 31 17.61 -13.63 8.33
N GLY A 32 18.53 -12.77 7.88
CA GLY A 32 18.19 -11.46 7.31
C GLY A 32 17.78 -10.41 8.35
N GLN A 33 17.20 -9.32 7.91
CA GLN A 33 16.66 -8.22 8.71
C GLN A 33 17.68 -7.54 9.64
N GLN A 34 18.98 -7.61 9.35
CA GLN A 34 20.04 -7.09 10.22
C GLN A 34 19.94 -5.58 10.47
N HIS A 35 19.27 -4.84 9.61
CA HIS A 35 19.03 -3.40 9.77
C HIS A 35 18.10 -3.07 10.95
N ILE A 36 17.30 -4.03 11.45
CA ILE A 36 16.40 -3.85 12.60
C ILE A 36 16.75 -4.74 13.80
N ILE A 37 17.29 -5.95 13.58
CA ILE A 37 17.62 -6.93 14.62
C ILE A 37 19.11 -7.16 14.82
N GLY A 38 19.99 -6.40 14.15
CA GLY A 38 21.42 -6.42 14.43
C GLY A 38 21.70 -6.12 15.91
N LYS A 39 22.78 -6.71 16.49
CA LYS A 39 23.10 -6.61 17.93
C LYS A 39 23.22 -5.16 18.44
N ASP A 40 23.56 -4.22 17.57
CA ASP A 40 23.67 -2.78 17.82
C ASP A 40 22.33 -2.05 17.72
N LYS A 41 21.28 -2.68 17.18
CA LYS A 41 20.00 -2.03 16.90
C LYS A 41 19.10 -1.91 18.13
N LEU A 42 18.25 -0.88 18.09
CA LEU A 42 17.34 -0.55 19.18
C LEU A 42 16.43 -1.75 19.54
N LEU A 43 15.82 -2.38 18.53
CA LEU A 43 14.88 -3.48 18.74
C LEU A 43 15.55 -4.66 19.44
N TYR A 44 16.75 -5.07 18.99
CA TYR A 44 17.51 -6.16 19.61
C TYR A 44 17.78 -5.86 21.08
N ARG A 45 18.28 -4.66 21.40
CA ARG A 45 18.60 -4.24 22.77
C ARG A 45 17.35 -4.18 23.65
N ALA A 46 16.23 -3.69 23.12
CA ALA A 46 14.96 -3.61 23.84
C ALA A 46 14.42 -5.01 24.19
N ILE A 47 14.52 -5.98 23.28
CA ILE A 47 14.13 -7.38 23.48
C ILE A 47 15.01 -8.01 24.56
N LYS A 48 16.33 -7.88 24.47
CA LYS A 48 17.27 -8.45 25.44
C LYS A 48 17.13 -7.85 26.83
N ALA A 49 16.73 -6.60 26.94
CA ALA A 49 16.49 -5.90 28.20
C ALA A 49 15.08 -6.15 28.78
N ASP A 50 14.21 -6.91 28.11
CA ASP A 50 12.79 -7.09 28.44
C ASP A 50 12.04 -5.76 28.65
N LYS A 51 12.38 -4.77 27.80
CA LYS A 51 11.83 -3.42 27.79
C LYS A 51 11.20 -3.07 26.44
N LEU A 52 10.53 -4.05 25.84
CA LEU A 52 9.84 -3.85 24.58
C LEU A 52 8.64 -2.90 24.77
N SER A 53 8.53 -1.89 23.93
CA SER A 53 7.32 -1.09 23.70
C SER A 53 6.52 -1.69 22.55
N SER A 54 5.31 -1.18 22.31
CA SER A 54 4.51 -1.61 21.17
C SER A 54 5.23 -1.33 19.85
N VAL A 55 5.10 -2.25 18.90
CA VAL A 55 5.76 -2.20 17.59
C VAL A 55 4.79 -2.55 16.46
N ILE A 56 5.04 -2.02 15.29
CA ILE A 56 4.35 -2.40 14.07
C ILE A 56 5.39 -2.84 13.05
N PHE A 57 5.29 -4.09 12.61
CA PHE A 57 6.08 -4.65 11.53
C PHE A 57 5.33 -4.54 10.21
N TYR A 58 5.92 -3.91 9.22
CA TYR A 58 5.34 -3.88 7.88
C TYR A 58 6.35 -4.34 6.84
N GLY A 59 5.85 -4.74 5.68
CA GLY A 59 6.68 -5.21 4.57
C GLY A 59 6.06 -6.40 3.83
N PRO A 60 6.67 -6.87 2.73
CA PRO A 60 6.13 -7.92 1.88
C PRO A 60 5.84 -9.23 2.60
N PRO A 61 4.98 -10.11 2.04
CA PRO A 61 4.78 -11.45 2.58
C PRO A 61 6.08 -12.25 2.60
N GLY A 62 6.19 -13.22 3.51
CA GLY A 62 7.34 -14.13 3.61
C GLY A 62 8.62 -13.52 4.21
N THR A 63 8.64 -12.23 4.60
CA THR A 63 9.81 -11.54 5.18
C THR A 63 10.06 -11.83 6.66
N GLY A 64 9.15 -12.58 7.32
CA GLY A 64 9.34 -13.03 8.70
C GLY A 64 8.63 -12.23 9.78
N LYS A 65 7.63 -11.38 9.49
CA LYS A 65 6.87 -10.57 10.48
C LYS A 65 6.33 -11.41 11.64
N THR A 66 5.52 -12.43 11.33
CA THR A 66 4.94 -13.36 12.33
C THR A 66 6.03 -14.14 13.06
N THR A 67 7.09 -14.51 12.36
CA THR A 67 8.25 -15.22 12.91
C THR A 67 8.97 -14.36 13.96
N LEU A 68 9.26 -13.10 13.62
CA LEU A 68 9.94 -12.19 14.53
C LEU A 68 9.10 -11.90 15.77
N ALA A 69 7.78 -11.75 15.64
CA ALA A 69 6.89 -11.59 16.78
C ALA A 69 6.95 -12.78 17.74
N LYS A 70 7.00 -14.01 17.23
CA LYS A 70 7.14 -15.22 18.05
C LYS A 70 8.52 -15.32 18.71
N VAL A 71 9.59 -14.99 18.01
CA VAL A 71 10.94 -14.95 18.56
C VAL A 71 11.05 -13.93 19.69
N ILE A 72 10.42 -12.76 19.52
CA ILE A 72 10.34 -11.73 20.58
C ILE A 72 9.63 -12.30 21.80
N ALA A 73 8.48 -12.93 21.62
CA ALA A 73 7.73 -13.50 22.70
C ALA A 73 8.51 -14.60 23.46
N ASN A 74 9.22 -15.46 22.72
CA ASN A 74 10.05 -16.52 23.32
C ASN A 74 11.28 -15.97 24.08
N THR A 75 11.73 -14.76 23.72
CA THR A 75 12.91 -14.13 24.35
C THR A 75 12.54 -13.28 25.56
N THR A 76 11.28 -12.86 25.66
CA THR A 76 10.75 -12.02 26.75
C THR A 76 9.99 -12.88 27.77
N SER A 77 9.74 -12.32 28.97
CA SER A 77 8.93 -12.97 30.03
C SER A 77 7.42 -12.83 29.83
N ALA A 78 6.99 -12.18 28.75
CA ALA A 78 5.59 -11.87 28.49
C ALA A 78 4.78 -13.09 27.98
N GLU A 79 3.49 -13.11 28.32
CA GLU A 79 2.54 -14.04 27.68
C GLU A 79 2.27 -13.65 26.24
N PHE A 80 2.21 -14.62 25.33
CA PHE A 80 1.97 -14.38 23.91
C PHE A 80 0.54 -14.77 23.52
N LYS A 81 -0.21 -13.78 23.04
CA LYS A 81 -1.55 -13.98 22.47
C LYS A 81 -1.55 -13.53 21.03
N GLN A 82 -2.11 -14.35 20.14
CA GLN A 82 -2.17 -14.06 18.72
C GLN A 82 -3.62 -13.94 18.26
N ILE A 83 -3.90 -12.87 17.53
CA ILE A 83 -5.17 -12.63 16.83
C ILE A 83 -4.87 -12.43 15.33
N ASN A 84 -5.71 -13.02 14.49
CA ASN A 84 -5.70 -12.74 13.05
C ASN A 84 -6.86 -11.80 12.73
N ALA A 85 -6.57 -10.59 12.30
CA ALA A 85 -7.57 -9.55 12.02
C ALA A 85 -8.51 -9.88 10.85
N THR A 86 -8.18 -10.88 10.02
CA THR A 86 -9.08 -11.32 8.93
C THR A 86 -10.28 -12.12 9.42
N VAL A 87 -10.20 -12.72 10.61
CA VAL A 87 -11.22 -13.63 11.15
C VAL A 87 -11.78 -13.13 12.48
N ALA A 88 -10.95 -12.45 13.27
CA ALA A 88 -11.27 -12.04 14.62
C ALA A 88 -12.23 -10.85 14.70
N GLY A 89 -13.15 -10.90 15.67
CA GLY A 89 -14.07 -9.85 15.99
C GLY A 89 -13.74 -9.12 17.29
N LYS A 90 -14.63 -8.21 17.71
CA LYS A 90 -14.49 -7.45 18.95
C LYS A 90 -14.43 -8.36 20.19
N LYS A 91 -15.21 -9.45 20.19
CA LYS A 91 -15.25 -10.39 21.34
C LYS A 91 -13.89 -11.06 21.58
N ASP A 92 -13.19 -11.45 20.53
CA ASP A 92 -11.87 -12.08 20.66
C ASP A 92 -10.85 -11.12 21.30
N MET A 93 -10.93 -9.83 20.94
CA MET A 93 -10.09 -8.79 21.58
C MET A 93 -10.46 -8.57 23.05
N GLU A 94 -11.76 -8.55 23.37
CA GLU A 94 -12.24 -8.40 24.76
C GLU A 94 -11.76 -9.54 25.66
N GLU A 95 -11.77 -10.77 25.14
CA GLU A 95 -11.27 -11.96 25.87
C GLU A 95 -9.78 -11.85 26.15
N VAL A 96 -8.97 -11.54 25.13
CA VAL A 96 -7.51 -11.38 25.31
C VAL A 96 -7.16 -10.24 26.26
N VAL A 97 -7.86 -9.11 26.18
CA VAL A 97 -7.65 -7.98 27.11
C VAL A 97 -8.01 -8.37 28.54
N LYS A 98 -9.10 -9.11 28.73
CA LYS A 98 -9.50 -9.61 30.06
C LYS A 98 -8.42 -10.51 30.63
N GLU A 99 -7.97 -11.52 29.87
CA GLU A 99 -6.88 -12.40 30.30
C GLU A 99 -5.59 -11.63 30.60
N ALA A 100 -5.25 -10.62 29.79
CA ALA A 100 -4.07 -9.79 30.01
C ALA A 100 -4.14 -9.02 31.35
N LYS A 101 -5.32 -8.46 31.68
CA LYS A 101 -5.56 -7.80 32.98
C LYS A 101 -5.45 -8.76 34.15
N ASP A 102 -5.99 -9.97 34.03
CA ASP A 102 -5.92 -10.99 35.06
C ASP A 102 -4.47 -11.43 35.28
N LEU A 103 -3.69 -11.66 34.23
CA LEU A 103 -2.27 -11.99 34.30
C LEU A 103 -1.43 -10.88 34.93
N GLN A 104 -1.69 -9.64 34.54
CA GLN A 104 -1.00 -8.48 35.09
C GLN A 104 -1.34 -8.29 36.58
N GLY A 105 -2.64 -8.41 36.94
CA GLY A 105 -3.09 -8.24 38.34
C GLY A 105 -2.64 -9.34 39.28
N MET A 106 -2.68 -10.61 38.85
CA MET A 106 -2.34 -11.76 39.68
C MET A 106 -0.84 -12.06 39.78
N TYR A 107 -0.13 -11.88 38.65
CA TYR A 107 1.26 -12.34 38.49
C TYR A 107 2.25 -11.24 38.12
N GLY A 108 1.79 -9.99 37.86
CA GLY A 108 2.63 -8.91 37.35
C GLY A 108 3.21 -9.19 35.96
N ARG A 109 2.63 -10.15 35.23
CA ARG A 109 3.13 -10.63 33.95
C ARG A 109 2.52 -9.78 32.81
N LYS A 110 3.37 -9.33 31.90
CA LYS A 110 2.95 -8.59 30.70
C LYS A 110 2.39 -9.53 29.64
N THR A 111 1.53 -9.01 28.78
CA THR A 111 0.99 -9.74 27.64
C THR A 111 1.41 -9.07 26.33
N ILE A 112 2.03 -9.82 25.43
CA ILE A 112 2.24 -9.42 24.04
C ILE A 112 1.01 -9.84 23.24
N LEU A 113 0.30 -8.88 22.71
CA LEU A 113 -0.80 -9.10 21.75
C LEU A 113 -0.27 -8.94 20.33
N PHE A 114 -0.09 -10.06 19.64
CA PHE A 114 0.27 -10.07 18.23
C PHE A 114 -1.00 -10.04 17.36
N ILE A 115 -1.10 -9.04 16.48
CA ILE A 115 -2.20 -8.92 15.54
C ILE A 115 -1.64 -9.04 14.12
N ASP A 116 -1.96 -10.17 13.47
CA ASP A 116 -1.61 -10.39 12.07
C ASP A 116 -2.61 -9.68 11.17
N GLU A 117 -2.11 -9.04 10.12
CA GLU A 117 -2.88 -8.22 9.17
C GLU A 117 -3.71 -7.11 9.85
N ILE A 118 -3.08 -6.35 10.76
CA ILE A 118 -3.74 -5.32 11.60
C ILE A 118 -4.55 -4.30 10.78
N HIS A 119 -4.18 -4.04 9.52
CA HIS A 119 -4.90 -3.18 8.59
C HIS A 119 -6.32 -3.67 8.26
N ARG A 120 -6.63 -4.93 8.52
CA ARG A 120 -7.98 -5.50 8.35
C ARG A 120 -8.96 -5.11 9.46
N PHE A 121 -8.46 -4.67 10.58
CA PHE A 121 -9.32 -4.10 11.61
C PHE A 121 -9.84 -2.74 11.18
N ASN A 122 -11.14 -2.52 11.36
CA ASN A 122 -11.74 -1.20 11.17
C ASN A 122 -11.27 -0.21 12.26
N LYS A 123 -11.50 1.09 12.03
CA LYS A 123 -11.07 2.14 12.96
C LYS A 123 -11.55 1.91 14.40
N GLY A 124 -12.81 1.51 14.58
CA GLY A 124 -13.37 1.25 15.91
C GLY A 124 -12.72 0.08 16.64
N GLN A 125 -12.28 -0.96 15.92
CA GLN A 125 -11.52 -2.07 16.47
C GLN A 125 -10.10 -1.64 16.86
N GLN A 126 -9.46 -0.83 16.04
CA GLN A 126 -8.14 -0.27 16.36
C GLN A 126 -8.22 0.71 17.55
N ASP A 127 -9.24 1.55 17.62
CA ASP A 127 -9.49 2.47 18.75
C ASP A 127 -9.73 1.73 20.06
N TYR A 128 -10.38 0.58 20.02
CA TYR A 128 -10.61 -0.25 21.21
C TYR A 128 -9.31 -0.68 21.89
N LEU A 129 -8.23 -0.85 21.15
CA LEU A 129 -6.93 -1.27 21.71
C LEU A 129 -6.16 -0.12 22.38
N LEU A 130 -6.45 1.13 22.04
CA LEU A 130 -5.69 2.29 22.50
C LEU A 130 -5.53 2.37 24.03
N PRO A 131 -6.58 2.27 24.85
CA PRO A 131 -6.44 2.37 26.31
C PRO A 131 -5.48 1.32 26.89
N PHE A 132 -5.50 0.11 26.34
CA PHE A 132 -4.72 -1.03 26.84
C PHE A 132 -3.26 -1.01 26.37
N VAL A 133 -2.99 -0.32 25.27
CA VAL A 133 -1.64 -0.01 24.79
C VAL A 133 -1.05 1.15 25.59
N GLU A 134 -1.88 2.15 25.95
CA GLU A 134 -1.48 3.31 26.73
C GLU A 134 -1.13 2.98 28.18
N ASP A 135 -1.95 2.17 28.82
CA ASP A 135 -1.77 1.78 30.23
C ASP A 135 -0.77 0.61 30.40
N GLY A 136 -0.31 0.02 29.28
CA GLY A 136 0.65 -1.08 29.28
C GLY A 136 0.04 -2.44 29.67
N THR A 137 -1.28 -2.58 29.71
CA THR A 137 -1.97 -3.87 29.88
C THR A 137 -1.53 -4.85 28.79
N VAL A 138 -1.38 -4.38 27.56
CA VAL A 138 -0.85 -5.16 26.44
C VAL A 138 0.29 -4.42 25.74
N ILE A 139 1.30 -5.18 25.32
CA ILE A 139 2.31 -4.74 24.37
C ILE A 139 1.82 -5.18 22.99
N LEU A 140 1.46 -4.22 22.14
CA LEU A 140 0.99 -4.52 20.80
C LEU A 140 2.16 -4.84 19.87
N ILE A 141 2.09 -5.97 19.16
CA ILE A 141 2.90 -6.22 17.98
C ILE A 141 1.96 -6.34 16.79
N GLY A 142 1.83 -5.29 16.01
CA GLY A 142 1.05 -5.30 14.77
C GLY A 142 1.89 -5.82 13.60
N ALA A 143 1.33 -6.65 12.73
CA ALA A 143 1.94 -7.04 11.46
C ALA A 143 1.02 -6.65 10.31
N THR A 144 1.60 -6.11 9.24
CA THR A 144 0.87 -5.73 8.04
C THR A 144 1.75 -5.85 6.79
N THR A 145 1.12 -6.12 5.64
CA THR A 145 1.77 -6.03 4.34
C THR A 145 1.62 -4.63 3.72
N GLU A 146 0.78 -3.78 4.31
CA GLU A 146 0.45 -2.45 3.82
C GLU A 146 1.19 -1.35 4.60
N ASN A 147 1.30 -0.16 4.01
CA ASN A 147 1.96 0.97 4.68
C ASN A 147 1.13 1.39 5.92
N PRO A 148 1.69 1.24 7.13
CA PRO A 148 0.95 1.51 8.36
C PRO A 148 0.50 2.96 8.50
N TYR A 149 1.19 3.92 7.89
CA TYR A 149 0.82 5.33 7.96
C TYR A 149 -0.49 5.66 7.25
N PHE A 150 -0.96 4.80 6.33
CA PHE A 150 -2.24 4.96 5.65
C PHE A 150 -3.35 4.12 6.27
N GLU A 151 -3.01 2.92 6.76
CA GLU A 151 -4.00 1.91 7.11
C GLU A 151 -4.19 1.72 8.63
N VAL A 152 -3.21 2.12 9.44
CA VAL A 152 -3.29 2.01 10.89
C VAL A 152 -3.64 3.37 11.50
N ASN A 153 -4.47 3.34 12.55
CA ASN A 153 -4.88 4.56 13.25
C ASN A 153 -3.65 5.34 13.74
N SER A 154 -3.63 6.64 13.46
CA SER A 154 -2.54 7.55 13.86
C SER A 154 -2.26 7.55 15.36
N ALA A 155 -3.27 7.28 16.20
CA ALA A 155 -3.09 7.19 17.64
C ALA A 155 -2.31 5.92 18.06
N LEU A 156 -2.49 4.77 17.36
CA LEU A 156 -1.66 3.58 17.55
C LEU A 156 -0.24 3.78 17.01
N ILE A 157 -0.13 4.43 15.84
CA ILE A 157 1.16 4.78 15.23
C ILE A 157 2.02 5.62 16.19
N SER A 158 1.44 6.64 16.81
CA SER A 158 2.17 7.53 17.73
C SER A 158 2.67 6.83 19.01
N ARG A 159 2.14 5.66 19.33
CA ARG A 159 2.48 4.85 20.51
C ARG A 159 3.29 3.60 20.19
N SER A 160 3.64 3.42 18.93
CA SER A 160 4.34 2.23 18.45
C SER A 160 5.61 2.61 17.71
N SER A 161 6.63 1.78 17.81
CA SER A 161 7.80 1.88 16.94
C SER A 161 7.52 1.12 15.65
N ILE A 162 7.77 1.74 14.50
CA ILE A 162 7.51 1.15 13.19
C ILE A 162 8.81 0.59 12.61
N PHE A 163 8.78 -0.66 12.18
CA PHE A 163 9.92 -1.33 11.56
C PHE A 163 9.51 -1.94 10.22
N GLU A 164 10.27 -1.58 9.20
CA GLU A 164 10.14 -2.16 7.86
C GLU A 164 10.94 -3.46 7.78
N LEU A 165 10.27 -4.56 7.40
CA LEU A 165 10.93 -5.80 7.02
C LEU A 165 11.09 -5.82 5.50
N LYS A 166 12.33 -5.94 5.07
CA LYS A 166 12.69 -5.99 3.65
C LYS A 166 12.58 -7.42 3.10
N PRO A 167 12.38 -7.60 1.79
CA PRO A 167 12.60 -8.91 1.17
C PRO A 167 13.94 -9.48 1.59
N LEU A 168 14.00 -10.78 1.84
CA LEU A 168 15.26 -11.45 2.15
C LEU A 168 16.19 -11.42 0.94
N GLU A 169 17.46 -11.23 1.19
CA GLU A 169 18.46 -11.30 0.13
C GLU A 169 18.64 -12.74 -0.37
N LYS A 170 19.19 -12.91 -1.56
CA LYS A 170 19.44 -14.22 -2.16
C LYS A 170 20.23 -15.13 -1.22
N GLU A 171 21.28 -14.60 -0.61
CA GLU A 171 22.13 -15.36 0.31
C GLU A 171 21.39 -15.77 1.59
N ASP A 172 20.47 -14.94 2.09
CA ASP A 172 19.61 -15.27 3.22
C ASP A 172 18.71 -16.48 2.89
N ILE A 173 18.09 -16.48 1.71
CA ILE A 173 17.25 -17.60 1.25
C ILE A 173 18.09 -18.87 1.09
N LYS A 174 19.30 -18.80 0.52
CA LYS A 174 20.22 -19.95 0.41
C LYS A 174 20.53 -20.56 1.78
N VAL A 175 20.80 -19.72 2.78
CA VAL A 175 21.03 -20.19 4.17
C VAL A 175 19.82 -20.93 4.72
N LEU A 176 18.61 -20.40 4.48
CA LEU A 176 17.37 -21.05 4.93
C LEU A 176 17.14 -22.39 4.22
N LEU A 177 17.37 -22.46 2.90
CA LEU A 177 17.21 -23.69 2.13
C LEU A 177 18.21 -24.77 2.55
N ARG A 178 19.49 -24.45 2.75
CA ARG A 178 20.49 -25.40 3.24
C ARG A 178 20.11 -25.93 4.63
N ARG A 179 19.74 -25.04 5.57
CA ARG A 179 19.23 -25.48 6.88
C ARG A 179 18.03 -26.40 6.75
N ALA A 180 17.11 -26.10 5.85
CA ALA A 180 15.90 -26.90 5.65
C ALA A 180 16.20 -28.32 5.14
N VAL A 181 17.20 -28.46 4.27
CA VAL A 181 17.64 -29.76 3.75
C VAL A 181 18.43 -30.56 4.79
N GLU A 182 19.28 -29.92 5.60
CA GLU A 182 20.21 -30.55 6.53
C GLU A 182 19.62 -30.85 7.91
N ASP A 183 18.70 -30.01 8.41
CA ASP A 183 18.17 -30.15 9.77
C ASP A 183 17.28 -31.38 9.89
N THR A 184 17.71 -32.34 10.73
CA THR A 184 16.98 -33.58 10.99
C THR A 184 15.80 -33.44 11.94
N ARG A 185 15.69 -32.33 12.69
CA ARG A 185 14.61 -32.11 13.68
C ARG A 185 13.48 -31.29 13.10
N LYS A 186 13.80 -30.11 12.57
CA LYS A 186 12.82 -29.16 12.02
C LYS A 186 12.70 -29.25 10.52
N GLY A 187 13.76 -29.67 9.84
CA GLY A 187 13.87 -29.71 8.37
C GLY A 187 13.53 -31.06 7.77
N MET A 188 14.20 -31.32 6.64
CA MET A 188 14.03 -32.50 5.81
C MET A 188 15.26 -33.45 5.86
N GLY A 189 16.20 -33.28 6.80
CA GLY A 189 17.45 -34.04 6.86
C GLY A 189 17.26 -35.55 7.00
N SER A 190 16.12 -36.01 7.56
CA SER A 190 15.78 -37.45 7.60
C SER A 190 15.46 -38.06 6.24
N PHE A 191 15.22 -37.26 5.20
CA PHE A 191 14.97 -37.74 3.86
C PHE A 191 16.25 -38.03 3.07
N HIS A 192 17.42 -37.67 3.58
CA HIS A 192 18.70 -37.78 2.90
C HIS A 192 18.68 -37.13 1.50
N ALA A 193 18.22 -35.88 1.45
CA ALA A 193 18.21 -35.10 0.24
C ALA A 193 19.47 -34.23 0.12
N GLN A 194 19.89 -33.98 -1.12
CA GLN A 194 20.96 -33.06 -1.48
C GLN A 194 20.43 -32.09 -2.52
N ILE A 195 20.72 -30.82 -2.36
CA ILE A 195 20.40 -29.77 -3.34
C ILE A 195 21.66 -29.33 -4.05
N ASP A 196 21.61 -29.26 -5.38
CA ASP A 196 22.70 -28.77 -6.20
C ASP A 196 22.85 -27.28 -6.08
N GLU A 197 24.07 -26.73 -6.20
CA GLU A 197 24.31 -25.30 -6.01
C GLU A 197 23.56 -24.41 -7.02
N ASP A 198 23.42 -24.84 -8.25
CA ASP A 198 22.65 -24.16 -9.28
C ASP A 198 21.12 -24.21 -9.02
N ALA A 199 20.61 -25.33 -8.49
CA ALA A 199 19.22 -25.44 -8.02
C ALA A 199 18.95 -24.54 -6.80
N LEU A 200 19.91 -24.47 -5.88
CA LEU A 200 19.86 -23.58 -4.73
C LEU A 200 19.82 -22.11 -5.16
N ASP A 201 20.70 -21.73 -6.08
CA ASP A 201 20.76 -20.38 -6.67
C ASP A 201 19.46 -20.02 -7.39
N PHE A 202 18.93 -20.97 -8.17
CA PHE A 202 17.67 -20.81 -8.90
C PHE A 202 16.48 -20.60 -7.95
N LEU A 203 16.32 -21.45 -6.93
CA LEU A 203 15.24 -21.32 -5.94
C LEU A 203 15.33 -20.00 -5.18
N ALA A 204 16.52 -19.58 -4.81
CA ALA A 204 16.73 -18.33 -4.09
C ALA A 204 16.36 -17.10 -4.94
N ASP A 205 16.70 -17.10 -6.23
CA ASP A 205 16.30 -16.04 -7.17
C ASP A 205 14.80 -16.02 -7.41
N MET A 206 14.19 -17.19 -7.65
CA MET A 206 12.77 -17.31 -7.96
C MET A 206 11.87 -17.00 -6.77
N ALA A 207 12.34 -17.25 -5.55
CA ALA A 207 11.61 -16.92 -4.32
C ALA A 207 11.40 -15.41 -4.15
N GLY A 208 12.30 -14.58 -4.70
CA GLY A 208 12.16 -13.13 -4.70
C GLY A 208 12.11 -12.50 -3.30
N GLY A 209 12.83 -13.09 -2.34
CA GLY A 209 12.86 -12.64 -0.95
C GLY A 209 11.76 -13.17 -0.06
N ASP A 210 10.89 -14.07 -0.56
CA ASP A 210 9.86 -14.77 0.21
C ASP A 210 10.36 -16.14 0.67
N ALA A 211 10.76 -16.24 1.96
CA ALA A 211 11.24 -17.48 2.56
C ALA A 211 10.19 -18.61 2.54
N ARG A 212 8.91 -18.28 2.66
CA ARG A 212 7.83 -19.29 2.66
C ARG A 212 7.73 -19.96 1.30
N ASN A 213 7.82 -19.17 0.22
CA ASN A 213 7.77 -19.69 -1.14
C ASN A 213 8.95 -20.64 -1.41
N ALA A 214 10.18 -20.23 -1.02
CA ALA A 214 11.37 -21.05 -1.16
C ALA A 214 11.27 -22.38 -0.40
N LEU A 215 10.85 -22.30 0.89
CA LEU A 215 10.72 -23.49 1.75
C LEU A 215 9.61 -24.45 1.30
N ASN A 216 8.49 -23.95 0.77
CA ASN A 216 7.45 -24.78 0.22
C ASN A 216 7.91 -25.50 -1.07
N ALA A 217 8.67 -24.80 -1.93
CA ALA A 217 9.20 -25.39 -3.14
C ALA A 217 10.19 -26.53 -2.86
N ILE A 218 11.14 -26.34 -1.92
CA ILE A 218 12.08 -27.39 -1.56
C ILE A 218 11.39 -28.57 -0.86
N GLU A 219 10.40 -28.31 0.00
CA GLU A 219 9.59 -29.36 0.63
C GLU A 219 8.91 -30.24 -0.43
N LEU A 220 8.24 -29.61 -1.41
CA LEU A 220 7.59 -30.31 -2.49
C LEU A 220 8.59 -31.13 -3.30
N GLY A 221 9.75 -30.54 -3.66
CA GLY A 221 10.79 -31.21 -4.40
C GLY A 221 11.29 -32.49 -3.71
N ILE A 222 11.57 -32.39 -2.39
CA ILE A 222 12.04 -33.56 -1.62
C ILE A 222 10.97 -34.64 -1.48
N LEU A 223 9.69 -34.25 -1.33
CA LEU A 223 8.59 -35.21 -1.14
C LEU A 223 8.16 -35.91 -2.43
N THR A 224 8.44 -35.33 -3.60
CA THR A 224 7.96 -35.85 -4.90
C THR A 224 9.05 -36.41 -5.79
N THR A 225 10.31 -36.28 -5.43
CA THR A 225 11.45 -36.80 -6.20
C THR A 225 11.85 -38.17 -5.66
N ASP A 226 11.98 -39.15 -6.57
CA ASP A 226 12.46 -40.47 -6.24
C ASP A 226 13.94 -40.46 -5.82
N ARG A 227 14.32 -41.47 -5.02
CA ARG A 227 15.72 -41.67 -4.64
C ARG A 227 16.51 -42.22 -5.85
N SER A 228 17.70 -41.66 -6.02
CA SER A 228 18.67 -42.17 -6.97
C SER A 228 19.26 -43.53 -6.54
N GLU A 229 20.07 -44.15 -7.40
CA GLU A 229 20.72 -45.46 -7.13
C GLU A 229 21.63 -45.41 -5.88
N ASP A 230 22.16 -44.25 -5.53
CA ASP A 230 22.95 -43.97 -4.30
C ASP A 230 22.09 -43.83 -3.02
N GLY A 231 20.75 -43.89 -3.15
CA GLY A 231 19.82 -43.74 -2.03
C GLY A 231 19.55 -42.31 -1.62
N ILE A 232 20.08 -41.33 -2.35
CA ILE A 232 19.94 -39.88 -2.08
C ILE A 232 18.84 -39.28 -3.00
N ILE A 233 18.12 -38.29 -2.49
CA ILE A 233 17.20 -37.49 -3.28
C ILE A 233 17.98 -36.27 -3.80
N HIS A 234 18.20 -36.19 -5.12
CA HIS A 234 18.90 -35.06 -5.74
C HIS A 234 17.91 -34.02 -6.23
N ILE A 235 18.04 -32.81 -5.70
CA ILE A 235 17.26 -31.64 -6.14
C ILE A 235 18.09 -30.86 -7.16
N THR A 236 17.83 -31.14 -8.43
CA THR A 236 18.44 -30.47 -9.58
C THR A 236 17.65 -29.22 -9.96
N VAL A 237 18.18 -28.40 -10.90
CA VAL A 237 17.49 -27.21 -11.42
C VAL A 237 16.15 -27.58 -12.07
N GLU A 238 16.07 -28.72 -12.76
CA GLU A 238 14.85 -29.21 -13.39
C GLU A 238 13.77 -29.47 -12.34
N VAL A 239 14.08 -30.24 -11.28
CA VAL A 239 13.17 -30.49 -10.16
C VAL A 239 12.77 -29.17 -9.48
N ALA A 240 13.71 -28.30 -9.22
CA ALA A 240 13.47 -27.00 -8.61
C ALA A 240 12.53 -26.12 -9.45
N SER A 241 12.68 -26.16 -10.77
CA SER A 241 11.85 -25.38 -11.70
C SER A 241 10.41 -25.85 -11.77
N GLU A 242 10.15 -27.13 -11.55
CA GLU A 242 8.80 -27.71 -11.50
C GLU A 242 8.11 -27.37 -10.16
N CYS A 243 8.87 -27.31 -9.07
CA CYS A 243 8.32 -27.13 -7.72
C CYS A 243 8.04 -25.67 -7.35
N ILE A 244 8.74 -24.72 -7.97
CA ILE A 244 8.51 -23.31 -7.71
C ILE A 244 7.57 -22.71 -8.74
N GLN A 245 6.38 -22.31 -8.31
CA GLN A 245 5.47 -21.61 -9.20
C GLN A 245 6.10 -20.30 -9.66
N LYS A 246 6.04 -20.01 -10.99
CA LYS A 246 6.54 -18.77 -11.56
C LYS A 246 6.08 -17.58 -10.72
N ARG A 247 7.02 -16.72 -10.40
CA ARG A 247 6.79 -15.44 -9.75
C ARG A 247 5.63 -14.72 -10.46
N VAL A 248 4.48 -14.69 -9.84
CA VAL A 248 3.56 -13.57 -10.08
C VAL A 248 4.37 -12.36 -9.62
N VAL A 249 4.67 -11.45 -10.54
CA VAL A 249 5.38 -10.19 -10.18
C VAL A 249 4.75 -9.71 -8.89
N ASN A 250 5.57 -9.53 -7.85
CA ASN A 250 5.13 -9.04 -6.54
C ASN A 250 4.56 -7.62 -6.72
N TYR A 251 3.35 -7.58 -7.21
CA TYR A 251 2.47 -6.45 -7.21
C TYR A 251 1.50 -6.75 -6.06
N ASP A 252 1.92 -6.38 -4.88
CA ASP A 252 0.99 -6.35 -3.76
C ASP A 252 -0.01 -5.22 -4.04
N LYS A 253 -1.25 -5.59 -4.37
CA LYS A 253 -2.33 -4.64 -4.73
C LYS A 253 -2.60 -3.57 -3.66
N ARG A 254 -1.95 -3.65 -2.49
CA ARG A 254 -2.14 -2.78 -1.34
C ARG A 254 -0.84 -2.41 -0.61
N GLY A 255 0.34 -2.85 -1.06
CA GLY A 255 1.63 -2.54 -0.44
C GLY A 255 2.29 -1.28 -1.00
N ASP A 256 3.38 -0.83 -0.37
CA ASP A 256 4.16 0.36 -0.78
C ASP A 256 4.57 0.31 -2.24
N ASN A 257 4.93 -0.88 -2.77
CA ASN A 257 5.29 -1.07 -4.16
C ASN A 257 4.12 -0.78 -5.14
N HIS A 258 2.88 -0.96 -4.71
CA HIS A 258 1.68 -0.57 -5.46
C HIS A 258 1.59 0.95 -5.61
N TYR A 259 1.70 1.67 -4.48
CA TYR A 259 1.67 3.14 -4.49
C TYR A 259 2.85 3.75 -5.24
N ASP A 260 4.03 3.13 -5.16
CA ASP A 260 5.22 3.57 -5.89
C ASP A 260 5.05 3.43 -7.40
N ILE A 261 4.49 2.31 -7.87
CA ILE A 261 4.23 2.07 -9.30
C ILE A 261 3.16 3.04 -9.82
N ILE A 262 2.09 3.27 -9.07
CA ILE A 262 1.05 4.25 -9.42
C ILE A 262 1.64 5.65 -9.45
N SER A 263 2.45 6.01 -8.46
CA SER A 263 3.12 7.30 -8.39
C SER A 263 4.07 7.50 -9.58
N ALA A 264 4.85 6.47 -9.93
CA ALA A 264 5.73 6.49 -11.10
C ALA A 264 4.94 6.61 -12.41
N PHE A 265 3.83 5.88 -12.55
CA PHE A 265 2.91 5.97 -13.69
C PHE A 265 2.41 7.40 -13.91
N ILE A 266 1.86 8.02 -12.85
CA ILE A 266 1.34 9.40 -12.92
C ILE A 266 2.48 10.38 -13.23
N LYS A 267 3.62 10.25 -12.54
CA LYS A 267 4.79 11.12 -12.74
C LYS A 267 5.37 11.01 -14.15
N SER A 268 5.32 9.83 -14.77
CA SER A 268 5.78 9.62 -16.15
C SER A 268 4.88 10.35 -17.15
N MET A 269 3.56 10.24 -17.01
CA MET A 269 2.61 11.01 -17.84
C MET A 269 2.77 12.53 -17.63
N ARG A 270 2.89 12.98 -16.39
CA ARG A 270 3.14 14.39 -16.02
C ARG A 270 4.47 14.90 -16.57
N GLY A 271 5.50 14.08 -16.52
CA GLY A 271 6.86 14.38 -16.98
C GLY A 271 7.05 14.23 -18.49
N SER A 272 5.99 13.91 -19.25
CA SER A 272 6.04 13.72 -20.71
C SER A 272 6.99 12.62 -21.17
N ASP A 273 7.05 11.51 -20.41
CA ASP A 273 7.78 10.30 -20.78
C ASP A 273 6.76 9.19 -21.14
N PRO A 274 6.39 9.04 -22.44
CA PRO A 274 5.44 8.04 -22.88
C PRO A 274 5.95 6.60 -22.72
N ASP A 275 7.25 6.36 -22.84
CA ASP A 275 7.85 5.02 -22.73
C ASP A 275 7.75 4.52 -21.29
N ALA A 276 8.15 5.34 -20.32
CA ALA A 276 7.98 5.02 -18.91
C ALA A 276 6.50 4.85 -18.53
N ALA A 277 5.62 5.72 -19.04
CA ALA A 277 4.19 5.65 -18.76
C ALA A 277 3.58 4.33 -19.26
N VAL A 278 3.90 3.89 -20.49
CA VAL A 278 3.45 2.60 -21.04
C VAL A 278 4.07 1.43 -20.27
N TYR A 279 5.33 1.52 -19.87
CA TYR A 279 5.98 0.48 -19.06
C TYR A 279 5.26 0.28 -17.72
N TYR A 280 4.96 1.36 -16.99
CA TYR A 280 4.24 1.26 -15.71
C TYR A 280 2.78 0.83 -15.91
N LEU A 281 2.11 1.23 -17.01
CA LEU A 281 0.80 0.69 -17.39
C LEU A 281 0.87 -0.83 -17.54
N ALA A 282 1.82 -1.34 -18.33
CA ALA A 282 2.00 -2.77 -18.56
C ALA A 282 2.28 -3.51 -17.25
N LYS A 283 3.10 -2.93 -16.37
CA LYS A 283 3.40 -3.49 -15.06
C LYS A 283 2.16 -3.58 -14.15
N MET A 284 1.30 -2.57 -14.14
CA MET A 284 0.02 -2.61 -13.42
C MET A 284 -0.94 -3.65 -13.99
N LEU A 285 -1.10 -3.71 -15.32
CA LEU A 285 -1.96 -4.67 -15.99
C LEU A 285 -1.49 -6.11 -15.79
N TYR A 286 -0.19 -6.36 -15.92
CA TYR A 286 0.40 -7.68 -15.65
C TYR A 286 0.16 -8.14 -14.22
N ALA A 287 0.17 -7.23 -13.27
CA ALA A 287 -0.13 -7.48 -11.86
C ALA A 287 -1.63 -7.65 -11.57
N GLY A 288 -2.49 -7.49 -12.57
CA GLY A 288 -3.94 -7.63 -12.45
C GLY A 288 -4.61 -6.46 -11.73
N GLU A 289 -4.06 -5.23 -11.86
CA GLU A 289 -4.71 -4.02 -11.35
C GLU A 289 -6.07 -3.81 -12.03
N ASP A 290 -7.00 -3.21 -11.28
CA ASP A 290 -8.32 -2.88 -11.81
C ASP A 290 -8.21 -1.83 -12.94
N ILE A 291 -8.69 -2.20 -14.13
CA ILE A 291 -8.70 -1.31 -15.30
C ILE A 291 -9.47 -0.02 -15.05
N LYS A 292 -10.51 -0.04 -14.19
CA LYS A 292 -11.27 1.15 -13.80
C LYS A 292 -10.43 2.08 -12.92
N PHE A 293 -9.60 1.51 -12.07
CA PHE A 293 -8.66 2.27 -11.26
C PHE A 293 -7.61 2.95 -12.15
N ILE A 294 -6.98 2.20 -13.07
CA ILE A 294 -6.01 2.74 -14.02
C ILE A 294 -6.62 3.87 -14.86
N ALA A 295 -7.80 3.64 -15.45
CA ALA A 295 -8.51 4.62 -16.25
C ALA A 295 -8.81 5.91 -15.46
N ARG A 296 -9.20 5.79 -14.20
CA ARG A 296 -9.42 6.93 -13.30
C ARG A 296 -8.15 7.76 -13.09
N ARG A 297 -6.98 7.11 -12.97
CA ARG A 297 -5.71 7.83 -12.84
C ARG A 297 -5.32 8.57 -14.11
N ILE A 298 -5.61 8.01 -15.28
CA ILE A 298 -5.41 8.68 -16.58
C ILE A 298 -6.31 9.93 -16.68
N MET A 299 -7.60 9.80 -16.34
CA MET A 299 -8.55 10.94 -16.35
C MET A 299 -8.11 12.07 -15.41
N ILE A 300 -7.66 11.72 -14.19
CA ILE A 300 -7.17 12.73 -13.23
C ILE A 300 -5.94 13.43 -13.81
N CYS A 301 -4.95 12.70 -14.32
CA CYS A 301 -3.75 13.28 -14.91
C CYS A 301 -4.07 14.17 -16.12
N ALA A 302 -5.03 13.78 -16.97
CA ALA A 302 -5.49 14.58 -18.09
C ALA A 302 -6.12 15.92 -17.63
N ALA A 303 -6.85 15.92 -16.52
CA ALA A 303 -7.47 17.14 -15.99
C ALA A 303 -6.50 18.00 -15.17
N GLU A 304 -5.64 17.38 -14.36
CA GLU A 304 -4.73 18.02 -13.42
C GLU A 304 -3.47 18.57 -14.09
N ASP A 305 -2.83 17.74 -14.96
CA ASP A 305 -1.50 18.02 -15.50
C ASP A 305 -1.52 18.53 -16.95
N VAL A 306 -2.52 18.15 -17.74
CA VAL A 306 -2.72 18.67 -19.11
C VAL A 306 -3.71 19.83 -19.11
N GLY A 307 -4.84 19.69 -18.45
CA GLY A 307 -5.83 20.75 -18.28
C GLY A 307 -6.25 21.40 -19.59
N ASN A 308 -6.26 22.73 -19.60
CA ASN A 308 -6.64 23.51 -20.76
C ASN A 308 -5.53 23.68 -21.82
N ALA A 309 -4.32 23.19 -21.55
CA ALA A 309 -3.28 23.18 -22.60
C ALA A 309 -3.67 22.28 -23.78
N ASP A 310 -4.36 21.16 -23.48
CA ASP A 310 -5.02 20.31 -24.47
C ASP A 310 -6.35 19.76 -23.93
N PRO A 311 -7.49 20.44 -24.18
CA PRO A 311 -8.80 20.01 -23.69
C PRO A 311 -9.23 18.62 -24.18
N MET A 312 -8.66 18.15 -25.29
CA MET A 312 -8.96 16.82 -25.84
C MET A 312 -8.40 15.69 -24.96
N ALA A 313 -7.37 15.95 -24.15
CA ALA A 313 -6.76 14.92 -23.29
C ALA A 313 -7.78 14.29 -22.35
N LEU A 314 -8.63 15.08 -21.70
CA LEU A 314 -9.68 14.57 -20.83
C LEU A 314 -10.75 13.80 -21.64
N THR A 315 -11.13 14.28 -22.81
CA THR A 315 -12.09 13.59 -23.69
C THR A 315 -11.56 12.22 -24.12
N VAL A 316 -10.31 12.14 -24.53
CA VAL A 316 -9.65 10.88 -24.90
C VAL A 316 -9.59 9.93 -23.69
N ALA A 317 -9.21 10.42 -22.51
CA ALA A 317 -9.14 9.62 -21.31
C ALA A 317 -10.51 9.06 -20.89
N VAL A 318 -11.57 9.86 -20.96
CA VAL A 318 -12.95 9.43 -20.65
C VAL A 318 -13.44 8.40 -21.68
N SER A 319 -13.22 8.64 -22.96
CA SER A 319 -13.60 7.70 -24.03
C SER A 319 -12.88 6.37 -23.88
N ALA A 320 -11.59 6.40 -23.56
CA ALA A 320 -10.79 5.20 -23.31
C ALA A 320 -11.29 4.44 -22.08
N ALA A 321 -11.65 5.12 -20.99
CA ALA A 321 -12.21 4.50 -19.80
C ALA A 321 -13.52 3.75 -20.11
N GLN A 322 -14.44 4.38 -20.85
CA GLN A 322 -15.72 3.79 -21.23
C GLN A 322 -15.54 2.60 -22.19
N ALA A 323 -14.63 2.71 -23.17
CA ALA A 323 -14.33 1.64 -24.10
C ALA A 323 -13.66 0.45 -23.39
N ALA A 324 -12.68 0.70 -22.53
CA ALA A 324 -12.00 -0.35 -21.77
C ALA A 324 -12.96 -1.14 -20.85
N GLU A 325 -13.91 -0.45 -20.21
CA GLU A 325 -14.92 -1.10 -19.38
C GLU A 325 -15.87 -2.01 -20.18
N ARG A 326 -16.20 -1.64 -21.42
CA ARG A 326 -17.12 -2.41 -22.28
C ARG A 326 -16.45 -3.61 -22.94
N ILE A 327 -15.17 -3.47 -23.30
CA ILE A 327 -14.44 -4.49 -24.07
C ILE A 327 -13.82 -5.51 -23.13
N GLY A 328 -13.23 -5.09 -22.00
CA GLY A 328 -12.54 -5.97 -21.06
C GLY A 328 -11.13 -6.34 -21.53
N MET A 329 -10.45 -7.17 -20.72
CA MET A 329 -9.12 -7.69 -21.03
C MET A 329 -9.22 -8.91 -21.97
N PRO A 330 -8.25 -9.12 -22.87
CA PRO A 330 -6.95 -8.43 -22.96
C PRO A 330 -6.94 -7.16 -23.82
N GLU A 331 -7.96 -6.87 -24.61
CA GLU A 331 -7.95 -5.78 -25.60
C GLU A 331 -7.96 -4.39 -24.97
N SER A 332 -8.48 -4.22 -23.76
CA SER A 332 -8.46 -2.94 -23.03
C SER A 332 -7.06 -2.36 -22.83
N GLN A 333 -6.02 -3.19 -22.83
CA GLN A 333 -4.63 -2.71 -22.73
C GLN A 333 -4.25 -1.79 -23.90
N ILE A 334 -4.76 -2.05 -25.10
CA ILE A 334 -4.50 -1.25 -26.31
C ILE A 334 -5.15 0.13 -26.16
N ILE A 335 -6.39 0.15 -25.71
CA ILE A 335 -7.18 1.39 -25.52
C ILE A 335 -6.54 2.27 -24.42
N LEU A 336 -6.17 1.66 -23.31
CA LEU A 336 -5.50 2.37 -22.22
C LEU A 336 -4.13 2.89 -22.64
N SER A 337 -3.36 2.13 -23.44
CA SER A 337 -2.07 2.57 -23.97
C SER A 337 -2.21 3.79 -24.88
N GLN A 338 -3.25 3.85 -25.74
CA GLN A 338 -3.54 5.03 -26.56
C GLN A 338 -3.79 6.27 -25.70
N ALA A 339 -4.60 6.15 -24.65
CA ALA A 339 -4.90 7.27 -23.76
C ALA A 339 -3.66 7.73 -22.98
N VAL A 340 -2.87 6.79 -22.47
CA VAL A 340 -1.63 7.06 -21.73
C VAL A 340 -0.62 7.81 -22.60
N THR A 341 -0.35 7.33 -23.81
CA THR A 341 0.58 7.99 -24.75
C THR A 341 0.08 9.37 -25.16
N TYR A 342 -1.23 9.53 -25.37
CA TYR A 342 -1.81 10.83 -25.68
C TYR A 342 -1.58 11.82 -24.52
N VAL A 343 -1.95 11.45 -23.29
CA VAL A 343 -1.79 12.30 -22.10
C VAL A 343 -0.32 12.61 -21.82
N ALA A 344 0.57 11.63 -22.00
CA ALA A 344 2.00 11.82 -21.81
C ALA A 344 2.58 12.81 -22.85
N CYS A 345 2.17 12.75 -24.10
CA CYS A 345 2.67 13.63 -25.18
C CYS A 345 1.98 14.99 -25.26
N ALA A 346 0.85 15.20 -24.58
CA ALA A 346 0.12 16.47 -24.61
C ALA A 346 0.91 17.59 -23.90
N PRO A 347 0.75 18.86 -24.33
CA PRO A 347 1.30 20.00 -23.58
C PRO A 347 0.71 20.05 -22.17
N LYS A 348 1.49 20.52 -21.20
CA LYS A 348 1.14 20.48 -19.77
C LYS A 348 0.71 21.84 -19.25
N SER A 349 -0.38 21.85 -18.46
CA SER A 349 -0.79 22.98 -17.64
C SER A 349 -1.58 22.50 -16.42
N ASN A 350 -1.22 22.98 -15.26
CA ASN A 350 -1.95 22.78 -14.02
C ASN A 350 -2.72 24.04 -13.56
N ALA A 351 -2.85 25.04 -14.45
CA ALA A 351 -3.47 26.32 -14.11
C ALA A 351 -4.90 26.17 -13.58
N ALA A 352 -5.71 25.30 -14.17
CA ALA A 352 -7.09 25.04 -13.73
C ALA A 352 -7.12 24.34 -12.34
N CYS A 353 -6.19 23.42 -12.09
CA CYS A 353 -6.03 22.74 -10.82
C CYS A 353 -5.61 23.74 -9.71
N ASN A 354 -4.61 24.57 -9.98
CA ASN A 354 -4.15 25.61 -9.04
C ASN A 354 -5.26 26.63 -8.75
N ALA A 355 -6.07 26.98 -9.76
CA ALA A 355 -7.19 27.92 -9.62
C ALA A 355 -8.21 27.45 -8.59
N ILE A 356 -8.65 26.19 -8.65
CA ILE A 356 -9.64 25.68 -7.70
C ILE A 356 -9.05 25.54 -6.30
N PHE A 357 -7.77 25.16 -6.15
CA PHE A 357 -7.13 25.08 -4.84
C PHE A 357 -6.98 26.46 -4.20
N ALA A 358 -6.54 27.47 -4.95
CA ALA A 358 -6.45 28.85 -4.46
C ALA A 358 -7.84 29.42 -4.08
N ALA A 359 -8.86 29.13 -4.89
CA ALA A 359 -10.24 29.53 -4.57
C ALA A 359 -10.74 28.85 -3.30
N ASN A 360 -10.47 27.56 -3.09
CA ASN A 360 -10.84 26.84 -1.88
C ASN A 360 -10.20 27.45 -0.60
N GLU A 361 -8.94 27.86 -0.68
CA GLU A 361 -8.28 28.54 0.44
C GLU A 361 -8.90 29.92 0.72
N ALA A 362 -9.27 30.65 -0.32
CA ALA A 362 -9.97 31.92 -0.16
C ALA A 362 -11.33 31.74 0.52
N VAL A 363 -12.11 30.71 0.12
CA VAL A 363 -13.42 30.38 0.74
C VAL A 363 -13.26 30.04 2.23
N LYS A 364 -12.20 29.33 2.62
CA LYS A 364 -11.94 29.02 4.04
C LYS A 364 -11.54 30.29 4.85
N LYS A 365 -10.82 31.20 4.22
CA LYS A 365 -10.22 32.37 4.89
C LYS A 365 -11.17 33.54 5.03
N TYR A 366 -12.02 33.79 4.03
CA TYR A 366 -12.87 34.97 3.96
C TYR A 366 -14.33 34.61 4.09
N ARG A 367 -15.08 35.37 4.91
CA ARG A 367 -16.54 35.36 4.91
C ARG A 367 -16.99 36.39 3.88
N THR A 368 -17.56 35.94 2.80
CA THR A 368 -17.91 36.77 1.65
C THR A 368 -19.41 36.80 1.43
N THR A 369 -19.91 37.88 0.82
CA THR A 369 -21.31 38.00 0.40
C THR A 369 -21.33 38.22 -1.11
N VAL A 370 -22.26 37.56 -1.81
CA VAL A 370 -22.43 37.75 -3.26
C VAL A 370 -22.80 39.20 -3.54
N PRO A 371 -22.12 39.89 -4.47
CA PRO A 371 -22.46 41.26 -4.88
C PRO A 371 -23.93 41.42 -5.23
N VAL A 372 -24.59 42.51 -4.78
CA VAL A 372 -26.03 42.68 -4.88
C VAL A 372 -26.56 42.55 -6.31
N HIS A 373 -25.82 43.06 -7.30
CA HIS A 373 -26.19 42.98 -8.72
C HIS A 373 -26.11 41.55 -9.29
N LEU A 374 -25.40 40.62 -8.65
CA LEU A 374 -25.31 39.22 -9.04
C LEU A 374 -26.29 38.31 -8.27
N GLN A 375 -26.99 38.85 -7.27
CA GLN A 375 -27.96 38.08 -6.48
C GLN A 375 -29.20 37.80 -7.34
N ASP A 376 -29.83 36.64 -7.10
CA ASP A 376 -31.00 36.20 -7.85
C ASP A 376 -32.17 37.19 -7.71
N ALA A 377 -32.67 37.66 -8.87
CA ALA A 377 -33.77 38.60 -8.99
C ALA A 377 -35.11 37.94 -9.41
N HIS A 378 -35.18 36.60 -9.58
CA HIS A 378 -36.31 35.92 -10.16
C HIS A 378 -37.44 35.55 -9.17
N TYR A 379 -37.31 35.88 -7.89
CA TYR A 379 -38.33 35.54 -6.89
C TYR A 379 -39.14 36.76 -6.41
N LYS A 380 -40.40 36.51 -5.93
CA LYS A 380 -41.27 37.57 -5.40
C LYS A 380 -40.62 38.25 -4.19
N GLY A 381 -40.32 39.56 -4.31
CA GLY A 381 -39.70 40.33 -3.24
C GLY A 381 -38.24 40.70 -3.48
N ALA A 382 -37.55 40.11 -4.47
CA ALA A 382 -36.18 40.40 -4.81
C ALA A 382 -35.96 41.90 -5.05
N ALA A 383 -36.86 42.57 -5.78
CA ALA A 383 -36.83 43.99 -6.06
C ALA A 383 -36.86 44.86 -4.78
N LYS A 384 -37.58 44.42 -3.72
CA LYS A 384 -37.63 45.15 -2.43
C LYS A 384 -36.30 45.08 -1.68
N LEU A 385 -35.51 44.04 -1.96
CA LEU A 385 -34.18 43.82 -1.38
C LEU A 385 -33.04 44.37 -2.26
N GLY A 386 -33.39 44.91 -3.43
CA GLY A 386 -32.43 45.46 -4.40
C GLY A 386 -31.60 44.40 -5.14
N HIS A 387 -31.97 43.11 -5.04
CA HIS A 387 -31.25 42.02 -5.70
C HIS A 387 -31.30 42.15 -7.22
N GLY A 388 -30.15 41.93 -7.88
CA GLY A 388 -30.00 42.06 -9.32
C GLY A 388 -29.92 43.49 -9.84
N THR A 389 -30.03 44.52 -8.97
CA THR A 389 -29.99 45.91 -9.39
C THR A 389 -28.61 46.29 -9.91
N GLY A 390 -28.56 46.82 -11.14
CA GLY A 390 -27.32 47.24 -11.76
C GLY A 390 -26.54 46.16 -12.50
N TYR A 391 -27.09 44.94 -12.59
CA TYR A 391 -26.48 43.89 -13.41
C TYR A 391 -26.45 44.27 -14.88
N LYS A 392 -25.29 44.12 -15.51
CA LYS A 392 -25.08 44.36 -16.93
C LYS A 392 -25.02 43.00 -17.64
N TYR A 393 -25.97 42.77 -18.55
CA TYR A 393 -26.02 41.52 -19.32
C TYR A 393 -24.95 41.53 -20.41
N ALA A 394 -23.95 40.66 -20.30
CA ALA A 394 -22.77 40.71 -21.19
C ALA A 394 -23.10 40.57 -22.68
N HIS A 395 -24.15 39.83 -23.06
CA HIS A 395 -24.57 39.66 -24.43
C HIS A 395 -25.09 40.93 -25.10
N ASP A 396 -25.43 41.99 -24.35
CA ASP A 396 -25.86 43.29 -24.88
C ASP A 396 -24.67 44.19 -25.25
N TYR A 397 -23.45 43.72 -25.01
CA TYR A 397 -22.23 44.50 -25.27
C TYR A 397 -21.35 43.86 -26.37
N PRO A 398 -20.47 44.65 -27.01
CA PRO A 398 -19.52 44.15 -27.99
C PRO A 398 -18.69 42.99 -27.44
N ASN A 399 -18.36 42.03 -28.28
CA ASN A 399 -17.61 40.83 -27.90
C ASN A 399 -18.23 40.03 -26.75
N HIS A 400 -19.51 40.27 -26.40
CA HIS A 400 -20.22 39.69 -25.24
C HIS A 400 -19.45 39.86 -23.92
N TYR A 401 -18.76 41.00 -23.77
CA TYR A 401 -17.99 41.35 -22.61
C TYR A 401 -18.36 42.72 -22.07
N VAL A 402 -18.45 42.84 -20.75
CA VAL A 402 -18.65 44.12 -20.07
C VAL A 402 -17.86 44.10 -18.74
N LYS A 403 -17.17 45.19 -18.50
CA LYS A 403 -16.43 45.32 -17.23
C LYS A 403 -17.42 45.58 -16.10
N GLN A 404 -17.54 44.61 -15.21
CA GLN A 404 -18.25 44.70 -13.95
C GLN A 404 -17.58 43.79 -12.90
N GLN A 405 -17.91 44.01 -11.63
CA GLN A 405 -17.38 43.21 -10.55
C GLN A 405 -18.14 41.88 -10.44
N TYR A 406 -17.45 40.77 -10.44
CA TYR A 406 -18.03 39.41 -10.26
C TYR A 406 -17.67 38.80 -8.90
N LEU A 407 -16.49 39.12 -8.37
CA LEU A 407 -16.09 38.63 -7.04
C LEU A 407 -16.64 39.49 -5.91
N PRO A 408 -16.88 38.91 -4.72
CA PRO A 408 -17.22 39.65 -3.50
C PRO A 408 -16.22 40.76 -3.18
N ASP A 409 -16.68 41.79 -2.48
CA ASP A 409 -15.88 42.98 -2.15
C ASP A 409 -14.58 42.62 -1.42
N GLU A 410 -14.62 41.65 -0.53
CA GLU A 410 -13.48 41.23 0.28
C GLU A 410 -12.34 40.59 -0.55
N ILE A 411 -12.68 40.11 -1.75
CA ILE A 411 -11.73 39.43 -2.66
C ILE A 411 -11.83 39.94 -4.09
N LYS A 412 -12.35 41.14 -4.30
CA LYS A 412 -12.62 41.70 -5.66
C LYS A 412 -11.42 41.74 -6.57
N ASP A 413 -10.22 41.85 -6.02
CA ASP A 413 -8.96 41.94 -6.76
C ASP A 413 -8.24 40.59 -6.85
N ALA A 414 -8.84 39.52 -6.32
CA ALA A 414 -8.24 38.18 -6.37
C ALA A 414 -8.19 37.64 -7.79
N ARG A 415 -7.10 36.92 -8.10
CA ARG A 415 -6.93 36.16 -9.33
C ARG A 415 -6.65 34.71 -8.96
N PHE A 416 -7.52 33.83 -9.39
CA PHE A 416 -7.39 32.40 -9.13
C PHE A 416 -6.89 31.64 -10.36
N TYR A 417 -7.33 32.04 -11.57
CA TYR A 417 -6.95 31.40 -12.81
C TYR A 417 -5.98 32.29 -13.58
N GLU A 418 -4.78 31.76 -13.80
CA GLU A 418 -3.73 32.36 -14.60
C GLU A 418 -3.41 31.39 -15.75
N PRO A 419 -3.86 31.68 -17.00
CA PRO A 419 -3.61 30.81 -18.14
C PRO A 419 -2.12 30.60 -18.38
N GLY A 420 -1.72 29.37 -18.66
CA GLY A 420 -0.37 29.06 -19.13
C GLY A 420 -0.12 29.52 -20.59
N ASP A 421 1.11 29.35 -21.03
CA ASP A 421 1.59 29.77 -22.35
C ASP A 421 1.74 28.60 -23.34
N LEU A 422 1.26 27.40 -22.98
CA LEU A 422 1.35 26.20 -23.78
C LEU A 422 0.01 25.78 -24.37
N GLY A 423 0.05 25.20 -25.56
CA GLY A 423 -1.11 24.61 -26.23
C GLY A 423 -2.29 25.55 -26.38
N TYR A 424 -3.50 25.01 -26.23
CA TYR A 424 -4.75 25.78 -26.39
C TYR A 424 -4.93 26.85 -25.29
N GLU A 425 -4.37 26.65 -24.12
CA GLU A 425 -4.48 27.62 -23.02
C GLU A 425 -3.83 28.96 -23.32
N LYS A 426 -2.77 28.96 -24.13
CA LYS A 426 -2.19 30.21 -24.68
C LYS A 426 -3.22 31.01 -25.46
N THR A 427 -3.98 30.36 -26.36
CA THR A 427 -5.05 30.99 -27.12
C THR A 427 -6.15 31.56 -26.22
N MET A 428 -6.51 30.83 -25.14
CA MET A 428 -7.47 31.31 -24.13
C MET A 428 -6.96 32.55 -23.43
N GLY A 429 -5.67 32.57 -23.06
CA GLY A 429 -5.02 33.72 -22.43
C GLY A 429 -4.99 34.95 -23.32
N GLU A 430 -4.63 34.79 -24.59
CA GLU A 430 -4.62 35.85 -25.59
C GLU A 430 -6.03 36.43 -25.80
N TYR A 431 -7.06 35.58 -25.91
CA TYR A 431 -8.44 36.01 -25.98
C TYR A 431 -8.89 36.81 -24.75
N LEU A 432 -8.64 36.32 -23.57
CA LEU A 432 -8.98 37.00 -22.31
C LEU A 432 -8.28 38.38 -22.19
N LYS A 433 -7.03 38.46 -22.63
CA LYS A 433 -6.29 39.72 -22.65
C LYS A 433 -6.94 40.70 -23.58
N LYS A 434 -7.23 40.29 -24.82
CA LYS A 434 -7.85 41.11 -25.84
C LYS A 434 -9.19 41.71 -25.38
N ILE A 435 -10.11 40.91 -24.82
CA ILE A 435 -11.44 41.40 -24.42
C ILE A 435 -11.39 42.29 -23.14
N ARG A 436 -10.32 42.21 -22.33
CA ARG A 436 -10.17 43.03 -21.15
C ARG A 436 -9.47 44.38 -21.41
N GLU A 437 -8.74 44.48 -22.51
CA GLU A 437 -8.06 45.70 -22.95
C GLU A 437 -8.95 46.60 -23.82
N GLU A 438 -10.00 46.04 -24.43
CA GLU A 438 -11.06 46.77 -25.15
C GLU A 438 -12.14 47.24 -24.11
#